data_113ad53b92d08cc056a5106de0f7b90c
#
_entry.id   113ad53b92d08cc056a5106de0f7b90c
#
_cell.length_a   1.000
_cell.length_b   1.000
_cell.length_c   1.000
_cell.angle_alpha   90.00
_cell.angle_beta   90.00
_cell.angle_gamma   90.00
#
_symmetry.space_group_name_H-M   'P 1'
#
loop_
_entity.id
_entity.type
_entity.pdbx_description
1 polymer ?
#
loop_
_entity_poly.entity_id
_entity_poly.type
_entity_poly.pdbx_seq_one_letter_code
_entity_poly.pdbx_strand_id
1 'polypeptide(L)'
;ILCSSKTELEQNIIRSNIQLYEPFIVENGGATIIPVGYFKKSKFNHLKKFQNKYIIETGGSSFKIRSLLKKIRTKHKINFKGTSDLSIPELIKITKLSEDYAKRMIKRKYSETIIQIDKKDMPNFVNNVEELGLKVIPGGQYFDITLGNDKGTAVKILMDIFRREYENNVTFFGIGDSKKDESMLTLMDFPMLVQKRNRSWENLHINDVQKING
;
A
#
# COMPACT_ATOMS: atom_id res chain seq x y z
N ILE A 1 12.10 -7.35 2.74
CA ILE A 1 10.94 -6.63 3.31
C ILE A 1 9.97 -6.32 2.19
N LEU A 2 8.70 -6.70 2.34
CA LEU A 2 7.67 -6.37 1.37
C LEU A 2 6.99 -5.04 1.72
N CYS A 3 6.82 -4.17 0.73
CA CYS A 3 6.04 -2.95 0.80
C CYS A 3 5.03 -2.93 -0.36
N SER A 4 3.74 -3.13 -0.07
CA SER A 4 2.74 -3.41 -1.10
C SER A 4 1.40 -2.71 -0.86
N SER A 5 0.61 -2.57 -1.94
CA SER A 5 -0.80 -2.17 -1.87
C SER A 5 -1.73 -3.27 -1.34
N LYS A 6 -1.22 -4.49 -1.18
CA LYS A 6 -1.98 -5.64 -0.68
C LYS A 6 -2.30 -5.52 0.80
N THR A 7 -3.41 -6.10 1.22
CA THR A 7 -3.77 -6.25 2.63
C THR A 7 -2.78 -7.16 3.36
N GLU A 8 -2.79 -7.12 4.69
CA GLU A 8 -2.02 -8.03 5.52
C GLU A 8 -2.32 -9.51 5.19
N LEU A 9 -3.58 -9.85 5.00
CA LEU A 9 -4.00 -11.22 4.70
C LEU A 9 -3.51 -11.71 3.33
N GLU A 10 -3.46 -10.84 2.34
CA GLU A 10 -2.91 -11.17 1.01
C GLU A 10 -1.38 -11.33 1.08
N GLN A 11 -0.68 -10.43 1.79
CA GLN A 11 0.78 -10.52 1.91
C GLN A 11 1.23 -11.74 2.71
N ASN A 12 0.49 -12.13 3.74
CA ASN A 12 0.84 -13.30 4.56
C ASN A 12 0.93 -14.58 3.74
N ILE A 13 0.12 -14.76 2.70
CA ILE A 13 0.25 -15.92 1.81
C ILE A 13 1.59 -15.88 1.05
N ILE A 14 1.90 -14.73 0.45
CA ILE A 14 3.15 -14.56 -0.31
C ILE A 14 4.34 -14.81 0.61
N ARG A 15 4.33 -14.19 1.79
CA ARG A 15 5.40 -14.29 2.79
C ARG A 15 5.58 -15.73 3.29
N SER A 16 4.47 -16.42 3.54
CA SER A 16 4.49 -17.84 3.95
C SER A 16 5.12 -18.73 2.86
N ASN A 17 4.74 -18.53 1.60
CA ASN A 17 5.23 -19.31 0.47
C ASN A 17 6.75 -19.16 0.23
N ILE A 18 7.30 -17.99 0.55
CA ILE A 18 8.73 -17.70 0.38
C ILE A 18 9.47 -17.60 1.73
N GLN A 19 8.84 -18.04 2.81
CA GLN A 19 9.40 -18.10 4.17
C GLN A 19 9.99 -16.76 4.67
N LEU A 20 9.30 -15.63 4.39
CA LEU A 20 9.68 -14.32 4.88
C LEU A 20 9.05 -14.02 6.25
N TYR A 21 9.90 -13.75 7.24
CA TYR A 21 9.50 -13.45 8.62
C TYR A 21 9.77 -11.99 9.05
N GLU A 22 10.36 -11.19 8.15
CA GLU A 22 10.72 -9.80 8.37
C GLU A 22 9.47 -8.91 8.57
N PRO A 23 9.64 -7.69 9.13
CA PRO A 23 8.61 -6.66 9.06
C PRO A 23 8.12 -6.43 7.65
N PHE A 24 6.90 -5.96 7.48
CA PHE A 24 6.34 -5.66 6.17
C PHE A 24 5.34 -4.52 6.22
N ILE A 25 5.13 -3.87 5.09
CA ILE A 25 4.29 -2.70 4.96
C ILE A 25 3.09 -3.03 4.07
N VAL A 26 1.89 -2.71 4.56
CA VAL A 26 0.62 -3.06 3.92
C VAL A 26 -0.12 -1.83 3.41
N GLU A 27 -1.00 -2.04 2.41
CA GLU A 27 -1.97 -1.07 1.91
C GLU A 27 -1.35 0.30 1.61
N ASN A 28 -0.29 0.31 0.77
CA ASN A 28 0.42 1.53 0.34
C ASN A 28 0.96 2.36 1.51
N GLY A 29 1.48 1.72 2.54
CA GLY A 29 2.00 2.42 3.72
C GLY A 29 0.93 2.68 4.77
N GLY A 30 -0.22 2.01 4.73
CA GLY A 30 -1.28 2.16 5.72
C GLY A 30 -0.89 1.67 7.12
N ALA A 31 -0.09 0.61 7.18
CA ALA A 31 0.54 0.16 8.41
C ALA A 31 1.84 -0.62 8.15
N THR A 32 2.73 -0.57 9.14
CA THR A 32 3.91 -1.44 9.24
C THR A 32 3.65 -2.50 10.28
N ILE A 33 3.84 -3.76 9.90
CA ILE A 33 3.65 -4.93 10.75
C ILE A 33 5.03 -5.46 11.15
N ILE A 34 5.28 -5.55 12.45
CA ILE A 34 6.56 -5.99 13.01
C ILE A 34 6.33 -7.25 13.85
N PRO A 35 6.89 -8.42 13.47
CA PRO A 35 6.81 -9.62 14.31
C PRO A 35 7.42 -9.38 15.69
N VAL A 36 6.80 -9.90 16.75
CA VAL A 36 7.35 -9.83 18.11
C VAL A 36 8.68 -10.57 18.14
N GLY A 37 9.70 -9.93 18.72
CA GLY A 37 11.04 -10.49 18.84
C GLY A 37 11.94 -10.33 17.61
N TYR A 38 11.46 -9.70 16.53
CA TYR A 38 12.31 -9.44 15.36
C TYR A 38 13.45 -8.47 15.70
N PHE A 39 13.13 -7.34 16.32
CA PHE A 39 14.13 -6.41 16.85
C PHE A 39 14.44 -6.73 18.32
N LYS A 40 15.73 -6.76 18.68
CA LYS A 40 16.19 -7.11 20.04
C LYS A 40 16.39 -5.89 20.93
N LYS A 41 16.94 -4.80 20.38
CA LYS A 41 17.25 -3.56 21.10
C LYS A 41 16.05 -2.60 21.14
N SER A 42 15.30 -2.52 20.05
CA SER A 42 14.17 -1.60 19.90
C SER A 42 13.01 -2.03 20.78
N LYS A 43 12.58 -1.13 21.67
CA LYS A 43 11.43 -1.34 22.56
C LYS A 43 10.17 -0.76 21.94
N PHE A 44 9.15 -1.60 21.82
CA PHE A 44 7.85 -1.27 21.22
C PHE A 44 6.70 -1.24 22.24
N ASN A 45 7.02 -1.05 23.54
CA ASN A 45 6.03 -1.08 24.62
C ASN A 45 4.91 -0.03 24.45
N HIS A 46 5.18 1.04 23.72
CA HIS A 46 4.23 2.10 23.40
C HIS A 46 3.37 1.79 22.16
N LEU A 47 3.68 0.71 21.42
CA LEU A 47 2.93 0.33 20.24
C LEU A 47 1.80 -0.65 20.57
N LYS A 48 0.76 -0.62 19.75
CA LYS A 48 -0.32 -1.58 19.79
C LYS A 48 0.20 -2.98 19.48
N LYS A 49 0.23 -3.83 20.49
CA LYS A 49 0.52 -5.26 20.32
C LYS A 49 -0.79 -6.00 20.02
N PHE A 50 -0.80 -6.77 18.97
CA PHE A 50 -1.92 -7.63 18.62
C PHE A 50 -1.41 -9.04 18.30
N GLN A 51 -1.78 -10.03 19.12
CA GLN A 51 -1.23 -11.38 19.02
C GLN A 51 0.31 -11.37 19.05
N ASN A 52 0.96 -11.91 18.03
CA ASN A 52 2.42 -12.04 17.94
C ASN A 52 3.06 -10.95 17.05
N LYS A 53 2.49 -9.73 17.01
CA LYS A 53 3.00 -8.61 16.20
C LYS A 53 2.75 -7.27 16.85
N TYR A 54 3.59 -6.28 16.52
CA TYR A 54 3.35 -4.86 16.72
C TYR A 54 2.85 -4.24 15.43
N ILE A 55 1.98 -3.24 15.54
CA ILE A 55 1.40 -2.52 14.41
C ILE A 55 1.68 -1.03 14.57
N ILE A 56 2.33 -0.43 13.57
CA ILE A 56 2.49 1.01 13.44
C ILE A 56 1.52 1.47 12.36
N GLU A 57 0.43 2.10 12.76
CA GLU A 57 -0.59 2.63 11.87
C GLU A 57 -0.17 4.02 11.39
N THR A 58 -0.04 4.21 10.08
CA THR A 58 0.33 5.47 9.43
C THR A 58 -0.82 6.02 8.59
N GLY A 59 -1.74 5.17 8.18
CA GLY A 59 -2.91 5.52 7.39
C GLY A 59 -4.18 5.69 8.21
N GLY A 60 -5.11 6.47 7.66
CA GLY A 60 -6.47 6.55 8.19
C GLY A 60 -7.26 5.27 7.95
N SER A 61 -8.25 5.01 8.80
CA SER A 61 -9.04 3.77 8.71
C SER A 61 -9.88 3.71 7.42
N SER A 62 -10.04 2.51 6.86
CA SER A 62 -10.91 2.27 5.70
C SER A 62 -12.36 2.69 5.97
N PHE A 63 -12.82 2.61 7.21
CA PHE A 63 -14.13 3.10 7.59
C PHE A 63 -14.28 4.62 7.33
N LYS A 64 -13.29 5.43 7.74
CA LYS A 64 -13.28 6.88 7.49
C LYS A 64 -13.21 7.17 6.00
N ILE A 65 -12.35 6.46 5.26
CA ILE A 65 -12.22 6.59 3.80
C ILE A 65 -13.57 6.32 3.12
N ARG A 66 -14.22 5.20 3.44
CA ARG A 66 -15.53 4.83 2.88
C ARG A 66 -16.63 5.85 3.22
N SER A 67 -16.62 6.39 4.44
CA SER A 67 -17.55 7.45 4.83
C SER A 67 -17.37 8.71 3.98
N LEU A 68 -16.14 9.12 3.70
CA LEU A 68 -15.83 10.26 2.83
C LEU A 68 -16.21 9.97 1.37
N LEU A 69 -15.91 8.79 0.86
CA LEU A 69 -16.31 8.34 -0.49
C LEU A 69 -17.84 8.33 -0.66
N LYS A 70 -18.58 7.92 0.38
CA LYS A 70 -20.05 8.00 0.37
C LYS A 70 -20.55 9.44 0.22
N LYS A 71 -19.89 10.42 0.87
CA LYS A 71 -20.24 11.85 0.71
C LYS A 71 -20.01 12.31 -0.73
N ILE A 72 -18.90 11.92 -1.37
CA ILE A 72 -18.62 12.22 -2.80
C ILE A 72 -19.75 11.67 -3.66
N ARG A 73 -20.10 10.39 -3.48
CA ARG A 73 -21.14 9.71 -4.25
C ARG A 73 -22.48 10.44 -4.17
N THR A 74 -22.89 10.83 -2.97
CA THR A 74 -24.20 11.50 -2.75
C THR A 74 -24.20 12.95 -3.21
N LYS A 75 -23.16 13.73 -2.89
CA LYS A 75 -23.09 15.17 -3.18
C LYS A 75 -22.88 15.44 -4.68
N HIS A 76 -22.01 14.67 -5.33
CA HIS A 76 -21.60 14.93 -6.72
C HIS A 76 -22.26 13.97 -7.73
N LYS A 77 -23.08 13.03 -7.27
CA LYS A 77 -23.79 12.03 -8.08
C LYS A 77 -22.83 11.21 -8.98
N ILE A 78 -21.60 11.01 -8.52
CA ILE A 78 -20.59 10.22 -9.24
C ILE A 78 -20.85 8.73 -8.96
N ASN A 79 -21.02 7.94 -10.02
CA ASN A 79 -21.22 6.50 -9.90
C ASN A 79 -19.88 5.77 -9.93
N PHE A 80 -19.50 5.18 -8.81
CA PHE A 80 -18.33 4.31 -8.69
C PHE A 80 -18.61 3.17 -7.72
N LYS A 81 -17.85 2.10 -7.83
CA LYS A 81 -17.90 0.98 -6.88
C LYS A 81 -16.50 0.67 -6.35
N GLY A 82 -16.36 0.67 -5.02
CA GLY A 82 -15.20 0.15 -4.32
C GLY A 82 -15.35 -1.34 -4.00
N THR A 83 -14.29 -1.96 -3.49
CA THR A 83 -14.32 -3.37 -3.05
C THR A 83 -15.39 -3.61 -1.98
N SER A 84 -15.66 -2.62 -1.13
CA SER A 84 -16.68 -2.71 -0.08
C SER A 84 -18.13 -2.62 -0.58
N ASP A 85 -18.34 -2.21 -1.82
CA ASP A 85 -19.67 -2.10 -2.45
C ASP A 85 -20.07 -3.40 -3.20
N LEU A 86 -19.17 -4.37 -3.28
CA LEU A 86 -19.33 -5.59 -4.07
C LEU A 86 -19.41 -6.82 -3.18
N SER A 87 -20.28 -7.76 -3.56
CA SER A 87 -20.27 -9.12 -3.03
C SER A 87 -19.03 -9.90 -3.54
N ILE A 88 -18.66 -10.97 -2.85
CA ILE A 88 -17.55 -11.83 -3.28
C ILE A 88 -17.73 -12.36 -4.72
N PRO A 89 -18.92 -12.90 -5.11
CA PRO A 89 -19.13 -13.33 -6.49
C PRO A 89 -18.97 -12.21 -7.53
N GLU A 90 -19.47 -10.99 -7.25
CA GLU A 90 -19.29 -9.84 -8.15
C GLU A 90 -17.82 -9.47 -8.27
N LEU A 91 -17.09 -9.43 -7.15
CA LEU A 91 -15.66 -9.13 -7.15
C LEU A 91 -14.87 -10.15 -7.98
N ILE A 92 -15.13 -11.44 -7.81
CA ILE A 92 -14.52 -12.53 -8.60
C ILE A 92 -14.83 -12.35 -10.09
N LYS A 93 -16.10 -12.08 -10.44
CA LYS A 93 -16.52 -11.87 -11.83
C LYS A 93 -15.74 -10.75 -12.51
N ILE A 94 -15.51 -9.64 -11.80
CA ILE A 94 -14.83 -8.45 -12.35
C ILE A 94 -13.31 -8.63 -12.35
N THR A 95 -12.74 -9.08 -11.24
CA THR A 95 -11.28 -9.11 -11.05
C THR A 95 -10.62 -10.39 -11.55
N LYS A 96 -11.39 -11.46 -11.77
CA LYS A 96 -10.90 -12.80 -12.09
C LYS A 96 -10.00 -13.42 -11.01
N LEU A 97 -10.04 -12.90 -9.80
CA LEU A 97 -9.35 -13.46 -8.65
C LEU A 97 -10.03 -14.75 -8.18
N SER A 98 -9.26 -15.64 -7.55
CA SER A 98 -9.85 -16.76 -6.82
C SER A 98 -10.69 -16.25 -5.64
N GLU A 99 -11.63 -17.06 -5.18
CA GLU A 99 -12.50 -16.73 -4.05
C GLU A 99 -11.70 -16.35 -2.79
N ASP A 100 -10.66 -17.10 -2.52
CA ASP A 100 -9.75 -16.87 -1.40
C ASP A 100 -9.05 -15.51 -1.47
N TYR A 101 -8.56 -15.11 -2.65
CA TYR A 101 -7.96 -13.79 -2.85
C TYR A 101 -9.00 -12.67 -2.74
N ALA A 102 -10.19 -12.84 -3.30
CA ALA A 102 -11.28 -11.88 -3.19
C ALA A 102 -11.70 -11.66 -1.73
N LYS A 103 -11.83 -12.73 -0.94
CA LYS A 103 -12.13 -12.67 0.50
C LYS A 103 -11.07 -11.89 1.29
N ARG A 104 -9.79 -11.95 0.90
CA ARG A 104 -8.70 -11.22 1.55
C ARG A 104 -8.63 -9.78 1.08
N MET A 105 -8.86 -9.53 -0.19
CA MET A 105 -8.82 -8.19 -0.78
C MET A 105 -9.84 -7.25 -0.15
N ILE A 106 -11.05 -7.70 0.18
CA ILE A 106 -12.08 -6.87 0.84
C ILE A 106 -11.78 -6.53 2.31
N LYS A 107 -10.81 -7.20 2.94
CA LYS A 107 -10.45 -6.98 4.35
C LYS A 107 -9.47 -5.83 4.54
N ARG A 108 -9.60 -4.79 3.71
CA ARG A 108 -8.81 -3.56 3.81
C ARG A 108 -9.10 -2.82 5.10
N LYS A 109 -8.03 -2.32 5.73
CA LYS A 109 -8.08 -1.57 7.00
C LYS A 109 -7.70 -0.09 6.82
N TYR A 110 -6.87 0.23 5.81
CA TYR A 110 -6.25 1.55 5.63
C TYR A 110 -6.43 2.12 4.23
N SER A 111 -7.21 1.48 3.39
CA SER A 111 -7.48 1.91 2.02
C SER A 111 -8.84 1.41 1.54
N GLU A 112 -9.29 1.95 0.39
CA GLU A 112 -10.38 1.38 -0.39
C GLU A 112 -9.93 1.28 -1.84
N THR A 113 -10.17 0.14 -2.50
CA THR A 113 -9.85 -0.02 -3.93
C THR A 113 -11.08 0.26 -4.76
N ILE A 114 -10.99 1.21 -5.69
CA ILE A 114 -12.05 1.48 -6.64
C ILE A 114 -11.91 0.52 -7.82
N ILE A 115 -12.97 -0.26 -8.02
CA ILE A 115 -13.05 -1.34 -9.02
C ILE A 115 -13.77 -0.88 -10.29
N GLN A 116 -14.73 0.02 -10.15
CA GLN A 116 -15.52 0.53 -11.28
C GLN A 116 -15.76 2.03 -11.11
N ILE A 117 -15.55 2.78 -12.19
CA ILE A 117 -15.92 4.18 -12.35
C ILE A 117 -15.99 4.49 -13.83
N ASP A 118 -16.91 5.34 -14.25
CA ASP A 118 -16.97 5.81 -15.63
C ASP A 118 -15.79 6.74 -15.93
N LYS A 119 -15.13 6.54 -17.09
CA LYS A 119 -13.97 7.37 -17.48
C LYS A 119 -14.27 8.87 -17.50
N LYS A 120 -15.49 9.26 -17.88
CA LYS A 120 -15.93 10.67 -17.90
C LYS A 120 -15.98 11.29 -16.50
N ASP A 121 -16.23 10.51 -15.47
CA ASP A 121 -16.37 10.96 -14.10
C ASP A 121 -15.03 10.99 -13.34
N MET A 122 -14.00 10.36 -13.91
CA MET A 122 -12.70 10.19 -13.25
C MET A 122 -12.05 11.53 -12.85
N PRO A 123 -11.97 12.58 -13.68
CA PRO A 123 -11.36 13.85 -13.28
C PRO A 123 -12.10 14.50 -12.11
N ASN A 124 -13.43 14.51 -12.16
CA ASN A 124 -14.26 15.07 -11.11
C ASN A 124 -14.14 14.25 -9.80
N PHE A 125 -14.08 12.93 -9.92
CA PHE A 125 -13.86 12.04 -8.78
C PHE A 125 -12.51 12.34 -8.10
N VAL A 126 -11.41 12.42 -8.86
CA VAL A 126 -10.06 12.70 -8.33
C VAL A 126 -10.04 14.03 -7.57
N ASN A 127 -10.55 15.11 -8.18
CA ASN A 127 -10.60 16.42 -7.55
C ASN A 127 -11.35 16.38 -6.21
N ASN A 128 -12.53 15.75 -6.16
CA ASN A 128 -13.31 15.65 -4.92
C ASN A 128 -12.66 14.75 -3.85
N VAL A 129 -11.92 13.73 -4.26
CA VAL A 129 -11.13 12.89 -3.35
C VAL A 129 -10.03 13.72 -2.70
N GLU A 130 -9.29 14.50 -3.49
CA GLU A 130 -8.20 15.34 -3.03
C GLU A 130 -8.67 16.51 -2.14
N GLU A 131 -9.79 17.14 -2.47
CA GLU A 131 -10.43 18.19 -1.64
C GLU A 131 -10.79 17.68 -0.23
N LEU A 132 -11.09 16.39 -0.09
CA LEU A 132 -11.36 15.79 1.21
C LEU A 132 -10.10 15.28 1.95
N GLY A 133 -8.90 15.60 1.43
CA GLY A 133 -7.62 15.18 2.00
C GLY A 133 -7.30 13.70 1.80
N LEU A 134 -8.02 13.04 0.90
CA LEU A 134 -7.70 11.67 0.45
C LEU A 134 -6.69 11.72 -0.70
N LYS A 135 -6.03 10.60 -0.95
CA LYS A 135 -5.12 10.43 -2.10
C LYS A 135 -5.59 9.32 -3.01
N VAL A 136 -5.48 9.52 -4.31
CA VAL A 136 -5.65 8.49 -5.33
C VAL A 136 -4.29 7.88 -5.64
N ILE A 137 -4.12 6.60 -5.37
CA ILE A 137 -2.89 5.86 -5.68
C ILE A 137 -3.15 5.00 -6.93
N PRO A 138 -2.57 5.35 -8.08
CA PRO A 138 -2.77 4.58 -9.30
C PRO A 138 -2.29 3.14 -9.15
N GLY A 139 -3.10 2.19 -9.60
CA GLY A 139 -2.73 0.79 -9.76
C GLY A 139 -2.62 0.42 -11.24
N GLY A 140 -2.50 -0.86 -11.56
CA GLY A 140 -2.52 -1.31 -12.97
C GLY A 140 -3.91 -1.14 -13.59
N GLN A 141 -4.87 -1.92 -13.12
CA GLN A 141 -6.26 -1.90 -13.60
C GLN A 141 -7.19 -1.09 -12.69
N TYR A 142 -6.91 -1.06 -11.40
CA TYR A 142 -7.69 -0.40 -10.36
C TYR A 142 -6.82 0.62 -9.64
N PHE A 143 -7.43 1.46 -8.81
CA PHE A 143 -6.68 2.41 -8.00
C PHE A 143 -7.15 2.38 -6.55
N ASP A 144 -6.24 2.70 -5.64
CA ASP A 144 -6.52 2.72 -4.22
C ASP A 144 -6.76 4.15 -3.74
N ILE A 145 -7.70 4.31 -2.82
CA ILE A 145 -7.92 5.55 -2.08
C ILE A 145 -7.34 5.38 -0.69
N THR A 146 -6.49 6.31 -0.28
CA THR A 146 -5.83 6.32 1.02
C THR A 146 -6.06 7.64 1.75
N LEU A 147 -5.79 7.67 3.06
CA LEU A 147 -5.91 8.86 3.89
C LEU A 147 -4.57 9.11 4.61
N GLY A 148 -3.76 10.00 4.03
CA GLY A 148 -2.52 10.49 4.64
C GLY A 148 -1.32 9.54 4.57
N ASN A 149 -1.47 8.34 4.00
CA ASN A 149 -0.42 7.34 3.90
C ASN A 149 0.13 7.20 2.48
N ASP A 150 1.42 6.93 2.39
CA ASP A 150 2.12 6.46 1.20
C ASP A 150 3.27 5.54 1.62
N LYS A 151 3.87 4.86 0.64
CA LYS A 151 4.95 3.89 0.91
C LYS A 151 6.17 4.55 1.56
N GLY A 152 6.54 5.75 1.14
CA GLY A 152 7.71 6.46 1.66
C GLY A 152 7.59 6.76 3.15
N THR A 153 6.44 7.24 3.61
CA THR A 153 6.22 7.54 5.03
C THR A 153 6.42 6.29 5.91
N ALA A 154 5.81 5.16 5.53
CA ALA A 154 5.93 3.93 6.29
C ALA A 154 7.34 3.34 6.24
N VAL A 155 7.99 3.40 5.07
CA VAL A 155 9.38 2.95 4.88
C VAL A 155 10.33 3.78 5.73
N LYS A 156 10.19 5.12 5.75
CA LYS A 156 11.02 6.00 6.58
C LYS A 156 10.98 5.61 8.06
N ILE A 157 9.77 5.37 8.59
CA ILE A 157 9.61 4.92 9.98
C ILE A 157 10.35 3.60 10.22
N LEU A 158 10.22 2.65 9.31
CA LEU A 158 10.88 1.35 9.42
C LEU A 158 12.40 1.47 9.30
N MET A 159 12.92 2.30 8.39
CA MET A 159 14.35 2.60 8.26
C MET A 159 14.93 3.19 9.55
N ASP A 160 14.21 4.11 10.20
CA ASP A 160 14.63 4.70 11.47
C ASP A 160 14.68 3.67 12.61
N ILE A 161 13.82 2.66 12.57
CA ILE A 161 13.89 1.53 13.50
C ILE A 161 15.14 0.67 13.22
N PHE A 162 15.41 0.35 11.95
CA PHE A 162 16.61 -0.39 11.58
C PHE A 162 17.90 0.36 11.95
N ARG A 163 17.97 1.67 11.69
CA ARG A 163 19.13 2.49 12.07
C ARG A 163 19.39 2.44 13.58
N ARG A 164 18.34 2.54 14.39
CA ARG A 164 18.46 2.44 15.86
C ARG A 164 18.87 1.03 16.31
N GLU A 165 18.32 -0.01 15.70
CA GLU A 165 18.63 -1.40 16.06
C GLU A 165 20.10 -1.74 15.76
N TYR A 166 20.64 -1.26 14.64
CA TYR A 166 21.96 -1.57 14.14
C TYR A 166 22.96 -0.41 14.22
N GLU A 167 22.68 0.62 15.05
CA GLU A 167 23.59 1.75 15.33
C GLU A 167 24.07 2.47 14.06
N ASN A 168 23.14 2.72 13.14
CA ASN A 168 23.37 3.30 11.81
C ASN A 168 24.26 2.46 10.85
N ASN A 169 24.62 1.26 11.24
CA ASN A 169 25.40 0.35 10.36
C ASN A 169 24.44 -0.45 9.47
N VAL A 170 23.70 0.24 8.61
CA VAL A 170 22.74 -0.34 7.66
C VAL A 170 22.75 0.40 6.34
N THR A 171 22.59 -0.36 5.26
CA THR A 171 22.45 0.14 3.89
C THR A 171 21.11 -0.31 3.33
N PHE A 172 20.38 0.59 2.69
CA PHE A 172 19.02 0.34 2.20
C PHE A 172 19.01 0.23 0.67
N PHE A 173 18.60 -0.93 0.20
CA PHE A 173 18.32 -1.19 -1.21
C PHE A 173 16.80 -1.20 -1.42
N GLY A 174 16.31 -0.48 -2.42
CA GLY A 174 14.89 -0.45 -2.76
C GLY A 174 14.66 -0.88 -4.19
N ILE A 175 13.66 -1.73 -4.40
CA ILE A 175 13.27 -2.22 -5.74
C ILE A 175 11.80 -1.87 -5.97
N GLY A 176 11.49 -1.24 -7.11
CA GLY A 176 10.13 -0.89 -7.52
C GLY A 176 9.97 -0.89 -9.03
N ASP A 177 8.73 -0.85 -9.51
CA ASP A 177 8.40 -0.89 -10.94
C ASP A 177 7.44 0.22 -11.40
N SER A 178 7.00 1.07 -10.48
CA SER A 178 5.89 1.99 -10.75
C SER A 178 5.97 3.30 -9.98
N LYS A 179 5.23 4.31 -10.45
CA LYS A 179 5.16 5.65 -9.84
C LYS A 179 4.81 5.63 -8.35
N LYS A 180 3.99 4.67 -7.89
CA LYS A 180 3.65 4.52 -6.46
C LYS A 180 4.83 4.09 -5.57
N ASP A 181 5.94 3.64 -6.17
CA ASP A 181 7.16 3.24 -5.45
C ASP A 181 8.15 4.41 -5.30
N GLU A 182 7.92 5.51 -6.01
CA GLU A 182 8.83 6.66 -6.06
C GLU A 182 9.13 7.23 -4.67
N SER A 183 8.09 7.46 -3.85
CA SER A 183 8.28 7.99 -2.49
C SER A 183 9.09 7.06 -1.58
N MET A 184 9.05 5.76 -1.82
CA MET A 184 9.90 4.79 -1.14
C MET A 184 11.32 4.81 -1.71
N LEU A 185 11.45 4.77 -3.03
CA LEU A 185 12.75 4.67 -3.70
C LEU A 185 13.62 5.90 -3.46
N THR A 186 13.04 7.09 -3.35
CA THR A 186 13.78 8.33 -3.01
C THR A 186 14.47 8.31 -1.63
N LEU A 187 14.11 7.37 -0.76
CA LEU A 187 14.71 7.22 0.57
C LEU A 187 15.85 6.20 0.61
N MET A 188 16.05 5.44 -0.47
CA MET A 188 17.02 4.35 -0.52
C MET A 188 18.42 4.86 -0.82
N ASP A 189 19.41 4.21 -0.23
CA ASP A 189 20.81 4.42 -0.59
C ASP A 189 21.09 3.91 -2.00
N PHE A 190 20.42 2.83 -2.41
CA PHE A 190 20.49 2.24 -3.74
C PHE A 190 19.09 2.00 -4.30
N PRO A 191 18.45 3.00 -4.95
CA PRO A 191 17.17 2.84 -5.59
C PRO A 191 17.30 2.08 -6.91
N MET A 192 16.46 1.07 -7.12
CA MET A 192 16.44 0.23 -8.31
C MET A 192 15.04 0.22 -8.94
N LEU A 193 15.01 0.46 -10.26
CA LEU A 193 13.78 0.42 -11.05
C LEU A 193 13.80 -0.81 -11.96
N VAL A 194 12.80 -1.67 -11.82
CA VAL A 194 12.65 -2.87 -12.64
C VAL A 194 11.86 -2.53 -13.90
N GLN A 195 12.33 -3.08 -15.04
CA GLN A 195 11.65 -2.98 -16.32
C GLN A 195 10.29 -3.67 -16.28
N LYS A 196 9.28 -3.02 -16.82
CA LYS A 196 7.93 -3.59 -16.94
C LYS A 196 7.91 -4.75 -17.96
N ARG A 197 6.92 -5.64 -17.85
CA ARG A 197 6.75 -6.79 -18.78
C ARG A 197 6.66 -6.38 -20.25
N ASN A 198 6.14 -5.20 -20.56
CA ASN A 198 6.09 -4.64 -21.91
C ASN A 198 7.43 -4.00 -22.36
N ARG A 199 8.51 -4.23 -21.62
CA ARG A 199 9.85 -3.67 -21.82
C ARG A 199 9.95 -2.14 -21.70
N SER A 200 8.91 -1.47 -21.22
CA SER A 200 8.97 -0.04 -20.89
C SER A 200 9.53 0.21 -19.49
N TRP A 201 9.95 1.44 -19.25
CA TRP A 201 10.38 1.93 -17.96
C TRP A 201 9.36 2.92 -17.43
N GLU A 202 9.15 2.92 -16.11
CA GLU A 202 8.41 4.01 -15.47
C GLU A 202 9.26 5.28 -15.46
N ASN A 203 8.63 6.43 -15.68
CA ASN A 203 9.30 7.71 -15.54
C ASN A 203 9.20 8.17 -14.08
N LEU A 204 10.30 8.04 -13.34
CA LEU A 204 10.42 8.46 -11.94
C LEU A 204 11.33 9.70 -11.85
N HIS A 205 11.00 10.61 -10.94
CA HIS A 205 11.83 11.78 -10.64
C HIS A 205 12.77 11.45 -9.46
N ILE A 206 13.68 10.50 -9.68
CA ILE A 206 14.66 10.03 -8.70
C ILE A 206 16.04 10.15 -9.35
N ASN A 207 16.96 10.78 -8.65
CA ASN A 207 18.35 10.82 -9.05
C ASN A 207 19.00 9.45 -8.84
N ASP A 208 19.93 9.08 -9.72
CA ASP A 208 20.78 7.89 -9.62
C ASP A 208 20.05 6.55 -9.48
N VAL A 209 18.80 6.45 -10.01
CA VAL A 209 18.08 5.19 -10.02
C VAL A 209 18.72 4.18 -10.96
N GLN A 210 19.12 3.04 -10.42
CA GLN A 210 19.67 1.92 -11.21
C GLN A 210 18.56 1.17 -11.93
N LYS A 211 18.66 1.03 -13.25
CA LYS A 211 17.71 0.27 -14.07
C LYS A 211 18.10 -1.20 -14.14
N ILE A 212 17.16 -2.08 -13.85
CA ILE A 212 17.33 -3.54 -13.86
C ILE A 212 16.37 -4.15 -14.86
N ASN A 213 16.88 -4.93 -15.81
CA ASN A 213 16.04 -5.68 -16.75
C ASN A 213 15.19 -6.71 -15.98
N GLY A 214 13.91 -6.81 -16.32
CA GLY A 214 12.94 -7.74 -15.75
C GLY A 214 12.74 -8.97 -16.63
#